data_9a01da950730cb217ce06602fcc99183
#
_entry.id   9a01da950730cb217ce06602fcc99183
#
_cell.length_a   1.000
_cell.length_b   1.000
_cell.length_c   1.000
_cell.angle_alpha   90.00
_cell.angle_beta   90.00
_cell.angle_gamma   90.00
#
_symmetry.space_group_name_H-M   'P 1'
#
loop_
_entity.id
_entity.type
_entity.pdbx_description
1 polymer ?
#
loop_
_entity_poly.entity_id
_entity_poly.type
_entity_poly.pdbx_seq_one_letter_code
_entity_poly.pdbx_strand_id
1 'polypeptide(L)'
;MRRLLILLSLPALLLLSGSAHALDDPSLAVLAAQYQQLIRDGRDPASQTAAALIQQAEQQVRQKNWPAAITAYETALAAAGQTATWLALSQTWQTRAEQPNQGDSSTDARQRARQAAWNALQSARAPFERARALFRLGDLYDRANEPKLAIAAYREALELEDNPRIAKRYQELAEANAFQIKGVSIESDSATPKVCLKFSDDLAKSRQLHYEDYLVIDPVIQMTVSAQDRQLCIEGVRHGQSYAIKARAGIPSADGEKTRNMQEFTAKVEDRKPTLGFRGAAYVLPKTSGQQLPLTSVNLDAARVRLFRINDRNLLQQIENRRITNLLDGYDLKTIASRSGEQVWEGTLTLSGSELNQEVTTAIPVSEILHDPQPGIYIV
;
A
#
# COMPACT_ATOMS: atom_id res chain seq x y z
N MET A 1 -37.05 -35.09 -56.63
CA MET A 1 -35.89 -34.91 -55.77
C MET A 1 -36.10 -33.68 -54.88
N ARG A 2 -36.58 -33.92 -53.64
CA ARG A 2 -36.88 -32.88 -52.67
C ARG A 2 -35.62 -32.68 -51.79
N ARG A 3 -34.99 -31.48 -51.85
CA ARG A 3 -33.93 -31.12 -50.95
C ARG A 3 -34.52 -30.59 -49.64
N LEU A 4 -34.23 -31.26 -48.56
CA LEU A 4 -34.59 -30.90 -47.19
C LEU A 4 -33.52 -29.88 -46.69
N LEU A 5 -33.92 -28.62 -46.44
CA LEU A 5 -33.11 -27.64 -45.76
C LEU A 5 -33.29 -27.82 -44.24
N ILE A 6 -32.23 -28.27 -43.58
CA ILE A 6 -32.17 -28.32 -42.12
C ILE A 6 -31.65 -26.93 -41.62
N LEU A 7 -32.54 -26.16 -41.03
CA LEU A 7 -32.22 -24.94 -40.29
C LEU A 7 -31.61 -25.35 -38.92
N LEU A 8 -30.30 -25.20 -38.80
CA LEU A 8 -29.62 -25.25 -37.50
C LEU A 8 -29.89 -23.92 -36.79
N SER A 9 -30.78 -23.98 -35.77
CA SER A 9 -30.91 -22.90 -34.80
C SER A 9 -29.73 -22.94 -33.83
N LEU A 10 -28.78 -21.97 -33.95
CA LEU A 10 -27.81 -21.68 -32.91
C LEU A 10 -28.56 -21.15 -31.67
N PRO A 11 -28.32 -21.67 -30.48
CA PRO A 11 -28.75 -21.00 -29.28
C PRO A 11 -27.91 -19.72 -29.11
N ALA A 12 -28.57 -18.57 -29.05
CA ALA A 12 -27.98 -17.32 -28.65
C ALA A 12 -27.44 -17.48 -27.23
N LEU A 13 -26.11 -17.58 -27.12
CA LEU A 13 -25.39 -17.48 -25.85
C LEU A 13 -25.57 -16.04 -25.38
N LEU A 14 -26.54 -15.80 -24.51
CA LEU A 14 -26.62 -14.57 -23.72
C LEU A 14 -25.34 -14.51 -22.87
N LEU A 15 -24.35 -13.80 -23.37
CA LEU A 15 -23.25 -13.29 -22.58
C LEU A 15 -23.90 -12.36 -21.52
N LEU A 16 -24.19 -12.89 -20.37
CA LEU A 16 -24.33 -12.09 -19.16
C LEU A 16 -23.01 -11.35 -18.99
N SER A 17 -22.99 -10.11 -19.47
CA SER A 17 -22.01 -9.12 -19.06
C SER A 17 -22.14 -8.98 -17.53
N GLY A 18 -21.34 -9.75 -16.81
CA GLY A 18 -21.21 -9.62 -15.36
C GLY A 18 -20.82 -8.18 -15.09
N SER A 19 -21.73 -7.45 -14.44
CA SER A 19 -21.46 -6.11 -13.95
C SER A 19 -20.23 -6.18 -13.05
N ALA A 20 -19.17 -5.48 -13.43
CA ALA A 20 -17.89 -5.40 -12.73
C ALA A 20 -17.98 -4.74 -11.32
N HIS A 21 -19.14 -4.84 -10.67
CA HIS A 21 -19.49 -4.12 -9.45
C HIS A 21 -20.26 -4.94 -8.42
N ALA A 22 -20.38 -6.25 -8.58
CA ALA A 22 -21.00 -7.10 -7.55
C ALA A 22 -20.10 -7.16 -6.30
N LEU A 23 -20.76 -7.21 -5.13
CA LEU A 23 -20.03 -7.44 -3.87
C LEU A 23 -19.30 -8.79 -3.94
N ASP A 24 -17.96 -8.75 -3.91
CA ASP A 24 -17.08 -9.92 -3.96
C ASP A 24 -16.22 -9.99 -2.69
N ASP A 25 -16.52 -11.00 -1.85
CA ASP A 25 -15.72 -11.32 -0.66
C ASP A 25 -15.60 -12.85 -0.55
N PRO A 26 -14.69 -13.46 -1.31
CA PRO A 26 -14.54 -14.91 -1.35
C PRO A 26 -14.11 -15.49 0.00
N SER A 27 -13.40 -14.72 0.82
CA SER A 27 -12.97 -15.16 2.15
C SER A 27 -14.16 -15.30 3.10
N LEU A 28 -15.04 -14.31 3.11
CA LEU A 28 -16.26 -14.34 3.90
C LEU A 28 -17.22 -15.42 3.39
N ALA A 29 -17.30 -15.62 2.08
CA ALA A 29 -18.16 -16.66 1.48
C ALA A 29 -17.78 -18.06 2.00
N VAL A 30 -16.50 -18.41 2.04
CA VAL A 30 -16.01 -19.68 2.59
C VAL A 30 -16.35 -19.82 4.07
N LEU A 31 -16.08 -18.80 4.86
CA LEU A 31 -16.35 -18.80 6.30
C LEU A 31 -17.85 -18.88 6.62
N ALA A 32 -18.69 -18.23 5.81
CA ALA A 32 -20.15 -18.28 5.94
C ALA A 32 -20.70 -19.67 5.62
N ALA A 33 -20.17 -20.33 4.57
CA ALA A 33 -20.54 -21.69 4.25
C ALA A 33 -20.17 -22.68 5.37
N GLN A 34 -18.98 -22.53 5.94
CA GLN A 34 -18.53 -23.31 7.10
C GLN A 34 -19.45 -23.09 8.30
N TYR A 35 -19.85 -21.85 8.57
CA TYR A 35 -20.80 -21.56 9.65
C TYR A 35 -22.17 -22.18 9.42
N GLN A 36 -22.66 -22.11 8.20
CA GLN A 36 -23.93 -22.77 7.84
C GLN A 36 -23.87 -24.30 8.06
N GLN A 37 -22.74 -24.92 7.68
CA GLN A 37 -22.55 -26.34 7.90
C GLN A 37 -22.49 -26.69 9.40
N LEU A 38 -21.77 -25.90 10.18
CA LEU A 38 -21.69 -26.07 11.63
C LEU A 38 -23.06 -25.99 12.30
N ILE A 39 -23.94 -25.10 11.85
CA ILE A 39 -25.32 -25.02 12.33
C ILE A 39 -26.10 -26.29 11.97
N ARG A 40 -26.00 -26.80 10.74
CA ARG A 40 -26.69 -28.01 10.28
C ARG A 40 -26.25 -29.24 11.06
N ASP A 41 -24.97 -29.38 11.33
CA ASP A 41 -24.39 -30.56 12.00
C ASP A 41 -24.55 -30.50 13.53
N GLY A 42 -24.56 -29.29 14.09
CA GLY A 42 -24.53 -29.07 15.53
C GLY A 42 -25.88 -28.73 16.18
N ARG A 43 -26.94 -28.56 15.40
CA ARG A 43 -28.27 -28.16 15.89
C ARG A 43 -29.34 -29.17 15.46
N ASP A 44 -30.06 -29.72 16.43
CA ASP A 44 -31.21 -30.57 16.20
C ASP A 44 -32.50 -29.79 16.54
N PRO A 45 -33.35 -29.50 15.56
CA PRO A 45 -34.64 -28.84 15.83
C PRO A 45 -35.61 -29.72 16.59
N ALA A 46 -35.32 -31.02 16.75
CA ALA A 46 -36.18 -32.01 17.39
C ALA A 46 -37.61 -31.97 16.85
N SER A 47 -38.59 -31.84 17.73
CA SER A 47 -40.02 -31.76 17.38
C SER A 47 -40.53 -30.31 17.23
N GLN A 48 -39.67 -29.30 17.37
CA GLN A 48 -40.10 -27.89 17.33
C GLN A 48 -40.10 -27.34 15.89
N THR A 49 -41.11 -26.53 15.59
CA THR A 49 -41.16 -25.84 14.30
C THR A 49 -40.18 -24.64 14.27
N ALA A 50 -39.68 -24.30 13.09
CA ALA A 50 -38.83 -23.12 12.93
C ALA A 50 -39.52 -21.84 13.46
N ALA A 51 -40.85 -21.72 13.27
CA ALA A 51 -41.61 -20.57 13.77
C ALA A 51 -41.60 -20.47 15.30
N ALA A 52 -41.77 -21.58 16.01
CA ALA A 52 -41.71 -21.61 17.48
C ALA A 52 -40.31 -21.24 18.00
N LEU A 53 -39.27 -21.76 17.35
CA LEU A 53 -37.89 -21.45 17.69
C LEU A 53 -37.54 -19.96 17.44
N ILE A 54 -38.06 -19.36 16.36
CA ILE A 54 -37.91 -17.93 16.08
C ILE A 54 -38.58 -17.09 17.18
N GLN A 55 -39.81 -17.42 17.57
CA GLN A 55 -40.52 -16.76 18.66
C GLN A 55 -39.76 -16.86 20.00
N GLN A 56 -39.20 -18.03 20.28
CA GLN A 56 -38.34 -18.24 21.44
C GLN A 56 -37.09 -17.35 21.38
N ALA A 57 -36.42 -17.29 20.23
CA ALA A 57 -35.24 -16.44 20.02
C ALA A 57 -35.58 -14.96 20.25
N GLU A 58 -36.66 -14.45 19.67
CA GLU A 58 -37.14 -13.09 19.87
C GLU A 58 -37.46 -12.77 21.34
N GLN A 59 -38.02 -13.72 22.07
CA GLN A 59 -38.26 -13.59 23.51
C GLN A 59 -36.92 -13.45 24.25
N GLN A 60 -35.92 -14.27 23.94
CA GLN A 60 -34.58 -14.18 24.53
C GLN A 60 -33.89 -12.85 24.19
N VAL A 61 -34.05 -12.33 22.96
CA VAL A 61 -33.57 -11.00 22.56
C VAL A 61 -34.19 -9.91 23.44
N ARG A 62 -35.51 -9.94 23.68
CA ARG A 62 -36.19 -8.97 24.58
C ARG A 62 -35.67 -9.06 26.01
N GLN A 63 -35.27 -10.24 26.45
CA GLN A 63 -34.68 -10.48 27.78
C GLN A 63 -33.18 -10.18 27.82
N LYS A 64 -32.57 -9.77 26.71
CA LYS A 64 -31.12 -9.53 26.53
C LYS A 64 -30.27 -10.79 26.81
N ASN A 65 -30.85 -11.96 26.70
CA ASN A 65 -30.15 -13.24 26.83
C ASN A 65 -29.61 -13.68 25.46
N TRP A 66 -28.50 -13.05 25.05
CA TRP A 66 -27.92 -13.20 23.71
C TRP A 66 -27.50 -14.66 23.41
N PRO A 67 -26.86 -15.41 24.33
CA PRO A 67 -26.48 -16.80 24.06
C PRO A 67 -27.67 -17.68 23.74
N ALA A 68 -28.74 -17.57 24.54
CA ALA A 68 -29.96 -18.35 24.32
C ALA A 68 -30.70 -17.96 23.03
N ALA A 69 -30.70 -16.63 22.70
CA ALA A 69 -31.25 -16.12 21.44
C ALA A 69 -30.53 -16.68 20.22
N ILE A 70 -29.17 -16.64 20.26
CA ILE A 70 -28.33 -17.18 19.20
C ILE A 70 -28.58 -18.65 18.99
N THR A 71 -28.58 -19.46 20.07
CA THR A 71 -28.85 -20.90 20.00
C THR A 71 -30.21 -21.18 19.38
N ALA A 72 -31.26 -20.44 19.77
CA ALA A 72 -32.60 -20.63 19.23
C ALA A 72 -32.69 -20.24 17.73
N TYR A 73 -32.05 -19.13 17.31
CA TYR A 73 -31.99 -18.79 15.88
C TYR A 73 -31.20 -19.82 15.07
N GLU A 74 -30.07 -20.31 15.57
CA GLU A 74 -29.28 -21.33 14.89
C GLU A 74 -30.08 -22.63 14.73
N THR A 75 -30.83 -23.03 15.76
CA THR A 75 -31.69 -24.21 15.70
C THR A 75 -32.83 -24.00 14.70
N ALA A 76 -33.45 -22.82 14.64
CA ALA A 76 -34.45 -22.48 13.64
C ALA A 76 -33.88 -22.56 12.21
N LEU A 77 -32.63 -22.12 12.01
CA LEU A 77 -31.94 -22.16 10.72
C LEU A 77 -31.55 -23.59 10.29
N ALA A 78 -31.28 -24.49 11.23
CA ALA A 78 -31.11 -25.91 10.94
C ALA A 78 -32.40 -26.54 10.40
N ALA A 79 -33.57 -26.09 10.90
CA ALA A 79 -34.87 -26.53 10.42
C ALA A 79 -35.27 -25.87 9.08
N ALA A 80 -35.05 -24.56 8.93
CA ALA A 80 -35.42 -23.81 7.73
C ALA A 80 -34.52 -22.56 7.57
N GLY A 81 -33.70 -22.53 6.54
CA GLY A 81 -32.74 -21.47 6.25
C GLY A 81 -33.39 -20.23 5.63
N GLN A 82 -34.17 -19.47 6.39
CA GLN A 82 -34.86 -18.26 5.91
C GLN A 82 -33.98 -17.01 6.03
N THR A 83 -34.01 -16.14 5.01
CA THR A 83 -33.27 -14.89 4.96
C THR A 83 -33.50 -14.00 6.19
N ALA A 84 -34.78 -13.85 6.61
CA ALA A 84 -35.15 -13.05 7.77
C ALA A 84 -34.47 -13.56 9.07
N THR A 85 -34.41 -14.87 9.23
CA THR A 85 -33.80 -15.53 10.41
C THR A 85 -32.29 -15.34 10.43
N TRP A 86 -31.63 -15.44 9.27
CA TRP A 86 -30.20 -15.12 9.13
C TRP A 86 -29.89 -13.64 9.47
N LEU A 87 -30.76 -12.72 9.04
CA LEU A 87 -30.60 -11.29 9.39
C LEU A 87 -30.78 -11.04 10.90
N ALA A 88 -31.78 -11.69 11.52
CA ALA A 88 -31.99 -11.59 12.95
C ALA A 88 -30.79 -12.15 13.75
N LEU A 89 -30.27 -13.30 13.32
CA LEU A 89 -29.05 -13.88 13.91
C LEU A 89 -27.85 -12.95 13.76
N SER A 90 -27.65 -12.37 12.57
CA SER A 90 -26.59 -11.39 12.33
C SER A 90 -26.70 -10.19 13.28
N GLN A 91 -27.93 -9.67 13.46
CA GLN A 91 -28.17 -8.54 14.38
C GLN A 91 -27.87 -8.93 15.83
N THR A 92 -28.26 -10.13 16.23
CA THR A 92 -28.05 -10.65 17.59
C THR A 92 -26.55 -10.80 17.90
N TRP A 93 -25.79 -11.37 16.97
CA TRP A 93 -24.33 -11.48 17.08
C TRP A 93 -23.66 -10.12 17.18
N GLN A 94 -24.08 -9.13 16.37
CA GLN A 94 -23.53 -7.77 16.44
C GLN A 94 -23.83 -7.12 17.79
N THR A 95 -25.06 -7.23 18.27
CA THR A 95 -25.43 -6.66 19.58
C THR A 95 -24.64 -7.31 20.71
N ARG A 96 -24.40 -8.62 20.63
CA ARG A 96 -23.54 -9.32 21.60
C ARG A 96 -22.09 -8.81 21.54
N ALA A 97 -21.55 -8.57 20.34
CA ALA A 97 -20.18 -8.05 20.16
C ALA A 97 -19.99 -6.66 20.76
N GLU A 98 -21.05 -5.86 20.87
CA GLU A 98 -21.04 -4.52 21.45
C GLU A 98 -21.10 -4.54 23.00
N GLN A 99 -21.30 -5.70 23.62
CA GLN A 99 -21.38 -5.83 25.06
C GLN A 99 -20.13 -6.52 25.64
N PRO A 100 -19.26 -5.81 26.35
CA PRO A 100 -17.90 -6.26 26.65
C PRO A 100 -17.78 -7.38 27.72
N ASN A 101 -18.86 -7.85 28.36
CA ASN A 101 -18.76 -8.67 29.59
C ASN A 101 -19.18 -10.14 29.45
N GLN A 102 -19.13 -10.75 28.27
CA GLN A 102 -19.67 -12.11 28.08
C GLN A 102 -18.72 -13.15 27.50
N GLY A 103 -17.47 -13.21 27.94
CA GLY A 103 -16.61 -14.39 27.80
C GLY A 103 -16.14 -14.79 26.38
N ASP A 104 -16.86 -14.42 25.34
CA ASP A 104 -16.44 -14.63 23.95
C ASP A 104 -15.72 -13.39 23.41
N SER A 105 -14.72 -13.62 22.60
CA SER A 105 -14.03 -12.55 21.91
C SER A 105 -15.04 -11.72 21.08
N SER A 106 -15.06 -10.41 21.28
CA SER A 106 -15.90 -9.48 20.50
C SER A 106 -15.60 -9.59 19.00
N THR A 107 -14.40 -10.03 18.64
CA THR A 107 -13.95 -10.29 17.27
C THR A 107 -14.69 -11.48 16.67
N ASP A 108 -14.80 -12.59 17.39
CA ASP A 108 -15.52 -13.78 16.92
C ASP A 108 -17.01 -13.49 16.72
N ALA A 109 -17.63 -12.74 17.64
CA ALA A 109 -19.02 -12.34 17.50
C ALA A 109 -19.25 -11.42 16.28
N ARG A 110 -18.36 -10.47 15.98
CA ARG A 110 -18.43 -9.65 14.77
C ARG A 110 -18.25 -10.50 13.51
N GLN A 111 -17.34 -11.47 13.53
CA GLN A 111 -17.15 -12.39 12.42
C GLN A 111 -18.42 -13.24 12.19
N ARG A 112 -19.03 -13.78 13.23
CA ARG A 112 -20.31 -14.52 13.14
C ARG A 112 -21.44 -13.64 12.60
N ALA A 113 -21.49 -12.36 13.00
CA ALA A 113 -22.48 -11.41 12.46
C ALA A 113 -22.34 -11.26 10.93
N ARG A 114 -21.10 -11.14 10.42
CA ARG A 114 -20.83 -11.05 8.97
C ARG A 114 -21.16 -12.35 8.24
N GLN A 115 -20.79 -13.51 8.78
CA GLN A 115 -21.11 -14.82 8.22
C GLN A 115 -22.64 -15.03 8.10
N ALA A 116 -23.38 -14.65 9.14
CA ALA A 116 -24.85 -14.73 9.11
C ALA A 116 -25.46 -13.77 8.07
N ALA A 117 -24.94 -12.54 7.95
CA ALA A 117 -25.41 -11.59 6.94
C ALA A 117 -25.10 -12.08 5.51
N TRP A 118 -23.94 -12.72 5.29
CA TRP A 118 -23.63 -13.34 4.00
C TRP A 118 -24.57 -14.50 3.67
N ASN A 119 -24.84 -15.36 4.63
CA ASN A 119 -25.82 -16.45 4.46
C ASN A 119 -27.23 -15.91 4.21
N ALA A 120 -27.59 -14.75 4.78
CA ALA A 120 -28.83 -14.06 4.43
C ALA A 120 -28.84 -13.66 2.95
N LEU A 121 -27.72 -13.09 2.44
CA LEU A 121 -27.60 -12.72 1.03
C LEU A 121 -27.74 -13.95 0.11
N GLN A 122 -27.09 -15.07 0.47
CA GLN A 122 -27.17 -16.31 -0.31
C GLN A 122 -28.58 -16.99 -0.27
N SER A 123 -29.32 -16.80 0.80
CA SER A 123 -30.66 -17.35 0.95
C SER A 123 -31.78 -16.47 0.37
N ALA A 124 -31.48 -15.21 0.04
CA ALA A 124 -32.40 -14.22 -0.46
C ALA A 124 -32.98 -14.64 -1.84
N ARG A 125 -34.30 -14.67 -1.96
CA ARG A 125 -35.02 -15.03 -3.19
C ARG A 125 -35.66 -13.81 -3.85
N ALA A 126 -36.14 -12.88 -3.05
CA ALA A 126 -36.77 -11.65 -3.52
C ALA A 126 -35.80 -10.48 -3.52
N PRO A 127 -35.96 -9.48 -4.44
CA PRO A 127 -35.08 -8.30 -4.48
C PRO A 127 -35.00 -7.55 -3.16
N PHE A 128 -36.09 -7.38 -2.43
CA PHE A 128 -36.11 -6.71 -1.12
C PHE A 128 -35.32 -7.47 -0.04
N GLU A 129 -35.34 -8.81 -0.08
CA GLU A 129 -34.56 -9.65 0.85
C GLU A 129 -33.05 -9.46 0.56
N ARG A 130 -32.71 -9.46 -0.74
CA ARG A 130 -31.34 -9.22 -1.17
C ARG A 130 -30.85 -7.83 -0.76
N ALA A 131 -31.66 -6.80 -0.97
CA ALA A 131 -31.36 -5.44 -0.54
C ALA A 131 -31.07 -5.34 0.96
N ARG A 132 -31.94 -5.95 1.79
CA ARG A 132 -31.77 -5.97 3.25
C ARG A 132 -30.49 -6.69 3.69
N ALA A 133 -30.15 -7.80 3.06
CA ALA A 133 -28.92 -8.53 3.34
C ALA A 133 -27.67 -7.72 2.96
N LEU A 134 -27.71 -7.04 1.81
CA LEU A 134 -26.65 -6.14 1.35
C LEU A 134 -26.50 -4.90 2.26
N PHE A 135 -27.62 -4.28 2.69
CA PHE A 135 -27.58 -3.19 3.66
C PHE A 135 -26.94 -3.63 4.98
N ARG A 136 -27.29 -4.85 5.41
CA ARG A 136 -26.70 -5.42 6.62
C ARG A 136 -25.20 -5.65 6.49
N LEU A 137 -24.75 -6.20 5.37
CA LEU A 137 -23.33 -6.39 5.08
C LEU A 137 -22.60 -5.04 4.99
N GLY A 138 -23.18 -4.05 4.31
CA GLY A 138 -22.63 -2.71 4.22
C GLY A 138 -22.41 -2.07 5.59
N ASP A 139 -23.40 -2.17 6.51
CA ASP A 139 -23.28 -1.67 7.89
C ASP A 139 -22.14 -2.40 8.67
N LEU A 140 -22.01 -3.70 8.48
CA LEU A 140 -20.96 -4.49 9.14
C LEU A 140 -19.56 -4.20 8.60
N TYR A 141 -19.42 -3.99 7.30
CA TYR A 141 -18.16 -3.59 6.67
C TYR A 141 -17.76 -2.16 7.07
N ASP A 142 -18.72 -1.23 7.09
CA ASP A 142 -18.49 0.16 7.53
C ASP A 142 -17.98 0.19 8.98
N ARG A 143 -18.60 -0.54 9.89
CA ARG A 143 -18.15 -0.71 11.28
C ARG A 143 -16.79 -1.39 11.42
N ALA A 144 -16.42 -2.22 10.47
CA ALA A 144 -15.13 -2.89 10.42
C ALA A 144 -14.02 -2.03 9.79
N ASN A 145 -14.35 -0.79 9.35
CA ASN A 145 -13.45 0.09 8.60
C ASN A 145 -12.96 -0.54 7.27
N GLU A 146 -13.86 -1.24 6.60
CA GLU A 146 -13.65 -1.85 5.28
C GLU A 146 -14.48 -1.09 4.20
N PRO A 147 -14.12 0.17 3.88
CA PRO A 147 -14.98 1.08 3.13
C PRO A 147 -15.26 0.63 1.70
N LYS A 148 -14.32 -0.06 1.03
CA LYS A 148 -14.52 -0.57 -0.34
C LYS A 148 -15.65 -1.58 -0.38
N LEU A 149 -15.66 -2.54 0.54
CA LEU A 149 -16.73 -3.56 0.65
C LEU A 149 -18.06 -2.94 1.09
N ALA A 150 -18.03 -1.98 2.01
CA ALA A 150 -19.23 -1.24 2.43
C ALA A 150 -19.86 -0.47 1.25
N ILE A 151 -19.06 0.25 0.46
CA ILE A 151 -19.50 0.98 -0.74
C ILE A 151 -20.10 0.03 -1.77
N ALA A 152 -19.45 -1.12 -2.03
CA ALA A 152 -19.96 -2.12 -2.97
C ALA A 152 -21.33 -2.69 -2.52
N ALA A 153 -21.43 -3.05 -1.24
CA ALA A 153 -22.66 -3.58 -0.66
C ALA A 153 -23.81 -2.55 -0.69
N TYR A 154 -23.55 -1.32 -0.27
CA TYR A 154 -24.57 -0.26 -0.28
C TYR A 154 -25.02 0.10 -1.69
N ARG A 155 -24.10 0.18 -2.65
CA ARG A 155 -24.43 0.47 -4.05
C ARG A 155 -25.39 -0.58 -4.62
N GLU A 156 -25.03 -1.87 -4.51
CA GLU A 156 -25.86 -2.96 -5.01
C GLU A 156 -27.23 -3.00 -4.31
N ALA A 157 -27.27 -2.70 -3.00
CA ALA A 157 -28.53 -2.62 -2.26
C ALA A 157 -29.44 -1.49 -2.73
N LEU A 158 -28.86 -0.31 -3.01
CA LEU A 158 -29.60 0.88 -3.48
C LEU A 158 -30.13 0.73 -4.90
N GLU A 159 -29.52 -0.14 -5.72
CA GLU A 159 -30.06 -0.53 -7.04
C GLU A 159 -31.36 -1.35 -6.91
N LEU A 160 -31.57 -2.02 -5.77
CA LEU A 160 -32.71 -2.89 -5.52
C LEU A 160 -33.82 -2.23 -4.69
N GLU A 161 -33.44 -1.35 -3.76
CA GLU A 161 -34.38 -0.69 -2.84
C GLU A 161 -33.88 0.70 -2.47
N ASP A 162 -34.71 1.73 -2.67
CA ASP A 162 -34.39 3.09 -2.27
C ASP A 162 -34.44 3.25 -0.74
N ASN A 163 -33.33 3.73 -0.18
CA ASN A 163 -33.21 4.00 1.26
C ASN A 163 -32.40 5.29 1.48
N PRO A 164 -33.06 6.41 1.75
CA PRO A 164 -32.38 7.71 1.86
C PRO A 164 -31.27 7.77 2.91
N ARG A 165 -31.40 7.05 4.02
CA ARG A 165 -30.37 6.98 5.07
C ARG A 165 -29.12 6.26 4.56
N ILE A 166 -29.30 5.15 3.87
CA ILE A 166 -28.20 4.38 3.31
C ILE A 166 -27.57 5.14 2.14
N ALA A 167 -28.39 5.79 1.29
CA ALA A 167 -27.89 6.61 0.18
C ALA A 167 -26.97 7.72 0.69
N LYS A 168 -27.34 8.41 1.76
CA LYS A 168 -26.48 9.41 2.39
C LYS A 168 -25.16 8.81 2.88
N ARG A 169 -25.21 7.67 3.60
CA ARG A 169 -23.99 7.01 4.10
C ARG A 169 -23.11 6.51 2.97
N TYR A 170 -23.69 5.95 1.93
CA TYR A 170 -22.99 5.56 0.71
C TYR A 170 -22.24 6.74 0.09
N GLN A 171 -22.90 7.90 -0.07
CA GLN A 171 -22.27 9.09 -0.61
C GLN A 171 -21.09 9.58 0.24
N GLU A 172 -21.25 9.66 1.56
CA GLU A 172 -20.19 10.04 2.48
C GLU A 172 -18.95 9.12 2.35
N LEU A 173 -19.18 7.80 2.32
CA LEU A 173 -18.11 6.82 2.16
C LEU A 173 -17.46 6.90 0.77
N ALA A 174 -18.27 7.03 -0.28
CA ALA A 174 -17.80 7.11 -1.66
C ALA A 174 -16.99 8.39 -1.92
N GLU A 175 -17.34 9.51 -1.27
CA GLU A 175 -16.58 10.75 -1.35
C GLU A 175 -15.25 10.64 -0.58
N ALA A 176 -15.30 10.14 0.65
CA ALA A 176 -14.13 10.00 1.51
C ALA A 176 -13.09 9.00 0.94
N ASN A 177 -13.55 7.99 0.21
CA ASN A 177 -12.72 6.91 -0.34
C ASN A 177 -12.59 6.96 -1.87
N ALA A 178 -13.01 8.06 -2.51
CA ALA A 178 -12.86 8.24 -3.95
C ALA A 178 -11.38 8.18 -4.36
N PHE A 179 -11.14 7.63 -5.55
CA PHE A 179 -9.81 7.65 -6.14
C PHE A 179 -9.35 9.09 -6.38
N GLN A 180 -8.27 9.49 -5.73
CA GLN A 180 -7.79 10.88 -5.72
C GLN A 180 -6.28 10.97 -5.51
N ILE A 181 -5.71 12.12 -5.87
CA ILE A 181 -4.32 12.43 -5.55
C ILE A 181 -4.27 12.85 -4.08
N LYS A 182 -3.43 12.16 -3.29
CA LYS A 182 -3.23 12.43 -1.85
C LYS A 182 -2.15 13.47 -1.57
N GLY A 183 -1.24 13.68 -2.53
CA GLY A 183 -0.15 14.63 -2.38
C GLY A 183 0.93 14.48 -3.41
N VAL A 184 1.98 15.27 -3.23
CA VAL A 184 3.18 15.32 -4.08
C VAL A 184 4.40 14.94 -3.27
N SER A 185 5.32 14.19 -3.87
CA SER A 185 6.66 13.99 -3.35
C SER A 185 7.69 14.37 -4.40
N ILE A 186 8.81 14.92 -3.95
CA ILE A 186 9.87 15.40 -4.82
C ILE A 186 11.14 14.65 -4.45
N GLU A 187 11.77 14.04 -5.45
CA GLU A 187 13.05 13.35 -5.32
C GLU A 187 14.13 14.23 -5.92
N SER A 188 14.72 15.11 -5.09
CA SER A 188 15.74 16.09 -5.51
C SER A 188 17.17 15.56 -5.40
N ASP A 189 17.43 14.57 -4.54
CA ASP A 189 18.82 14.11 -4.29
C ASP A 189 19.40 13.22 -5.40
N SER A 190 18.61 12.90 -6.43
CA SER A 190 19.04 12.15 -7.61
C SER A 190 19.69 13.07 -8.66
N ALA A 191 20.57 12.52 -9.50
CA ALA A 191 21.11 13.23 -10.67
C ALA A 191 20.00 13.62 -11.68
N THR A 192 18.94 12.82 -11.75
CA THR A 192 17.72 13.08 -12.50
C THR A 192 16.57 13.24 -11.54
N PRO A 193 16.28 14.48 -11.10
CA PRO A 193 15.20 14.72 -10.15
C PRO A 193 13.84 14.41 -10.77
N LYS A 194 12.88 14.06 -9.93
CA LYS A 194 11.50 13.79 -10.36
C LYS A 194 10.48 14.26 -9.34
N VAL A 195 9.30 14.56 -9.85
CA VAL A 195 8.14 14.93 -9.05
C VAL A 195 7.09 13.83 -9.19
N CYS A 196 6.64 13.26 -8.08
CA CYS A 196 5.71 12.15 -8.09
C CYS A 196 4.40 12.54 -7.39
N LEU A 197 3.28 12.39 -8.09
CA LEU A 197 1.93 12.48 -7.55
C LEU A 197 1.58 11.14 -6.88
N LYS A 198 1.13 11.18 -5.63
CA LYS A 198 0.74 10.00 -4.85
C LYS A 198 -0.78 9.86 -4.85
N PHE A 199 -1.29 8.69 -5.22
CA PHE A 199 -2.71 8.38 -5.30
C PHE A 199 -3.19 7.54 -4.12
N SER A 200 -4.51 7.54 -3.90
CA SER A 200 -5.16 6.73 -2.87
C SER A 200 -5.10 5.23 -3.17
N ASP A 201 -5.11 4.85 -4.44
CA ASP A 201 -5.10 3.49 -4.94
C ASP A 201 -4.18 3.31 -6.13
N ASP A 202 -3.99 2.07 -6.56
CA ASP A 202 -3.12 1.73 -7.68
C ASP A 202 -3.65 2.30 -8.99
N LEU A 203 -2.73 2.78 -9.82
CA LEU A 203 -2.99 3.32 -11.15
C LEU A 203 -3.26 2.20 -12.16
N ALA A 204 -4.09 2.47 -13.16
CA ALA A 204 -4.34 1.54 -14.25
C ALA A 204 -3.06 1.24 -15.04
N LYS A 205 -2.84 -0.04 -15.37
CA LYS A 205 -1.69 -0.48 -16.18
C LYS A 205 -2.18 -0.87 -17.58
N SER A 206 -2.00 0.01 -18.55
CA SER A 206 -2.35 -0.25 -19.95
C SER A 206 -1.33 0.38 -20.89
N ARG A 207 -0.96 -0.33 -21.94
CA ARG A 207 -0.05 0.19 -22.99
C ARG A 207 -0.66 1.31 -23.84
N GLN A 208 -1.99 1.44 -23.83
CA GLN A 208 -2.71 2.46 -24.57
C GLN A 208 -2.96 3.73 -23.75
N LEU A 209 -2.58 3.72 -22.47
CA LEU A 209 -2.82 4.82 -21.56
C LEU A 209 -1.60 5.73 -21.53
N HIS A 210 -1.77 6.96 -22.00
CA HIS A 210 -0.76 8.02 -21.98
C HIS A 210 -1.08 8.96 -20.81
N TYR A 211 -0.35 8.82 -19.73
CA TYR A 211 -0.56 9.63 -18.54
C TYR A 211 -0.16 11.10 -18.73
N GLU A 212 0.70 11.39 -19.70
CA GLU A 212 1.09 12.73 -20.13
C GLU A 212 -0.12 13.59 -20.52
N ASP A 213 -1.17 12.99 -21.10
CA ASP A 213 -2.38 13.68 -21.54
C ASP A 213 -3.20 14.27 -20.38
N TYR A 214 -3.00 13.74 -19.17
CA TYR A 214 -3.66 14.22 -17.95
C TYR A 214 -2.88 15.29 -17.20
N LEU A 215 -1.66 15.61 -17.63
CA LEU A 215 -0.78 16.53 -16.94
C LEU A 215 -0.50 17.78 -17.75
N VAL A 216 -0.47 18.91 -17.07
CA VAL A 216 0.05 20.17 -17.60
C VAL A 216 1.06 20.68 -16.60
N ILE A 217 2.25 21.02 -17.07
CA ILE A 217 3.34 21.54 -16.24
C ILE A 217 3.79 22.92 -16.73
N ASP A 218 4.01 23.82 -15.79
CA ASP A 218 4.50 25.17 -16.06
C ASP A 218 5.71 25.46 -15.11
N PRO A 219 6.88 25.88 -15.67
CA PRO A 219 7.18 26.07 -17.08
C PRO A 219 7.12 24.76 -17.89
N VAL A 220 6.78 24.89 -19.17
CA VAL A 220 6.69 23.74 -20.09
C VAL A 220 8.06 23.09 -20.25
N ILE A 221 8.11 21.78 -20.06
CA ILE A 221 9.31 20.96 -20.23
C ILE A 221 9.03 19.76 -21.13
N GLN A 222 10.08 19.16 -21.65
CA GLN A 222 9.99 17.84 -22.24
C GLN A 222 9.96 16.81 -21.10
N MET A 223 8.75 16.38 -20.70
CA MET A 223 8.57 15.45 -19.61
C MET A 223 8.44 14.01 -20.11
N THR A 224 8.91 13.08 -19.28
CA THR A 224 8.57 11.66 -19.37
C THR A 224 7.77 11.31 -18.10
N VAL A 225 6.68 10.55 -18.28
CA VAL A 225 5.81 10.18 -17.18
C VAL A 225 5.84 8.67 -16.99
N SER A 226 6.09 8.25 -15.77
CA SER A 226 6.09 6.84 -15.38
C SER A 226 5.05 6.59 -14.28
N ALA A 227 4.25 5.53 -14.46
CA ALA A 227 3.25 5.11 -13.47
C ALA A 227 3.69 3.79 -12.82
N GLN A 228 3.80 3.79 -11.51
CA GLN A 228 4.12 2.61 -10.72
C GLN A 228 3.24 2.56 -9.48
N ASP A 229 2.45 1.49 -9.36
CA ASP A 229 1.53 1.28 -8.24
C ASP A 229 0.66 2.53 -7.97
N ARG A 230 0.87 3.23 -6.87
CA ARG A 230 0.13 4.45 -6.48
C ARG A 230 0.85 5.74 -6.79
N GLN A 231 1.85 5.72 -7.65
CA GLN A 231 2.66 6.89 -7.96
C GLN A 231 2.71 7.15 -9.45
N LEU A 232 2.58 8.43 -9.81
CA LEU A 232 2.76 8.96 -11.15
C LEU A 232 3.92 9.95 -11.11
N CYS A 233 5.07 9.57 -11.64
CA CYS A 233 6.30 10.35 -11.55
C CYS A 233 6.58 11.07 -12.87
N ILE A 234 6.93 12.35 -12.78
CA ILE A 234 7.28 13.26 -13.86
C ILE A 234 8.79 13.45 -13.82
N GLU A 235 9.47 13.06 -14.87
CA GLU A 235 10.89 13.26 -15.12
C GLU A 235 11.10 14.40 -16.12
N GLY A 236 12.34 14.96 -16.19
CA GLY A 236 12.67 16.10 -17.01
C GLY A 236 12.64 17.43 -16.25
N VAL A 237 12.24 17.43 -14.99
CA VAL A 237 12.36 18.59 -14.09
C VAL A 237 13.82 18.86 -13.74
N ARG A 238 14.15 20.10 -13.33
CA ARG A 238 15.51 20.54 -13.02
C ARG A 238 15.59 21.02 -11.58
N HIS A 239 16.73 20.78 -10.96
CA HIS A 239 17.05 21.32 -9.64
C HIS A 239 16.98 22.86 -9.63
N GLY A 240 16.67 23.43 -8.47
CA GLY A 240 16.56 24.87 -8.26
C GLY A 240 15.31 25.51 -8.88
N GLN A 241 14.42 24.73 -9.53
CA GLN A 241 13.24 25.24 -10.20
C GLN A 241 11.93 24.86 -9.49
N SER A 242 10.93 25.72 -9.65
CA SER A 242 9.57 25.48 -9.17
C SER A 242 8.65 25.21 -10.36
N TYR A 243 7.75 24.27 -10.20
CA TYR A 243 6.80 23.86 -11.23
C TYR A 243 5.38 23.92 -10.68
N ALA A 244 4.47 24.50 -11.48
CA ALA A 244 3.03 24.35 -11.26
C ALA A 244 2.55 23.14 -12.08
N ILE A 245 1.96 22.16 -11.42
CA ILE A 245 1.50 20.91 -12.03
C ILE A 245 0.00 20.85 -11.89
N LYS A 246 -0.71 20.77 -13.04
CA LYS A 246 -2.15 20.58 -13.09
C LYS A 246 -2.45 19.16 -13.52
N ALA A 247 -3.04 18.37 -12.64
CA ALA A 247 -3.54 17.05 -12.93
C ALA A 247 -5.03 17.15 -13.31
N ARG A 248 -5.36 16.83 -14.55
CA ARG A 248 -6.75 16.85 -15.05
C ARG A 248 -7.58 15.76 -14.41
N ALA A 249 -8.87 15.94 -14.38
CA ALA A 249 -9.80 14.88 -14.01
C ALA A 249 -9.74 13.70 -15.02
N GLY A 250 -10.12 12.51 -14.57
CA GLY A 250 -10.21 11.33 -15.43
C GLY A 250 -9.02 10.38 -15.38
N ILE A 251 -8.00 10.63 -14.56
CA ILE A 251 -6.90 9.68 -14.34
C ILE A 251 -7.48 8.37 -13.80
N PRO A 252 -7.24 7.21 -14.47
CA PRO A 252 -7.85 5.94 -14.10
C PRO A 252 -7.05 5.18 -13.04
N SER A 253 -7.76 4.53 -12.10
CA SER A 253 -7.23 3.53 -11.18
C SER A 253 -7.25 2.13 -11.79
N ALA A 254 -6.54 1.19 -11.15
CA ALA A 254 -6.56 -0.22 -11.52
C ALA A 254 -7.96 -0.85 -11.43
N ASP A 255 -8.79 -0.36 -10.50
CA ASP A 255 -10.17 -0.81 -10.28
C ASP A 255 -11.18 -0.14 -11.22
N GLY A 256 -10.72 0.71 -12.16
CA GLY A 256 -11.56 1.41 -13.14
C GLY A 256 -12.21 2.71 -12.63
N GLU A 257 -11.94 3.12 -11.39
CA GLU A 257 -12.33 4.45 -10.91
C GLU A 257 -11.49 5.54 -11.58
N LYS A 258 -11.99 6.78 -11.58
CA LYS A 258 -11.29 7.92 -12.16
C LYS A 258 -11.27 9.09 -11.18
N THR A 259 -10.19 9.89 -11.22
CA THR A 259 -10.15 11.16 -10.49
C THR A 259 -11.29 12.06 -10.96
N ARG A 260 -12.05 12.65 -10.01
CA ARG A 260 -13.26 13.43 -10.31
C ARG A 260 -12.97 14.86 -10.72
N ASN A 261 -11.97 15.47 -10.08
CA ASN A 261 -11.67 16.89 -10.22
C ASN A 261 -10.23 17.11 -10.68
N MET A 262 -10.02 18.23 -11.37
CA MET A 262 -8.69 18.75 -11.60
C MET A 262 -8.07 19.20 -10.29
N GLN A 263 -6.79 18.91 -10.10
CA GLN A 263 -6.01 19.36 -8.93
C GLN A 263 -4.73 20.06 -9.38
N GLU A 264 -4.36 21.10 -8.65
CA GLU A 264 -3.14 21.86 -8.92
C GLU A 264 -2.16 21.72 -7.75
N PHE A 265 -0.88 21.56 -8.08
CA PHE A 265 0.20 21.39 -7.13
C PHE A 265 1.36 22.29 -7.49
N THR A 266 2.07 22.79 -6.49
CA THR A 266 3.36 23.46 -6.68
C THR A 266 4.45 22.54 -6.18
N ALA A 267 5.43 22.24 -7.02
CA ALA A 267 6.59 21.42 -6.70
C ALA A 267 7.87 22.27 -6.84
N LYS A 268 8.58 22.50 -5.74
CA LYS A 268 9.89 23.13 -5.75
C LYS A 268 10.96 22.05 -5.69
N VAL A 269 11.68 21.87 -6.79
CA VAL A 269 12.79 20.92 -6.87
C VAL A 269 14.02 21.58 -6.27
N GLU A 270 14.34 21.18 -5.04
CA GLU A 270 15.52 21.72 -4.35
C GLU A 270 16.83 21.25 -5.03
N ASP A 271 17.91 21.96 -4.75
CA ASP A 271 19.25 21.49 -5.10
C ASP A 271 19.57 20.20 -4.33
N ARG A 272 20.44 19.38 -4.92
CA ARG A 272 20.92 18.16 -4.26
C ARG A 272 21.62 18.53 -2.96
N LYS A 273 21.45 17.71 -1.94
CA LYS A 273 22.18 17.88 -0.68
C LYS A 273 23.66 17.70 -0.92
N PRO A 274 24.50 18.50 -0.26
CA PRO A 274 25.95 18.30 -0.30
C PRO A 274 26.30 16.88 0.14
N THR A 275 27.05 16.17 -0.69
CA THR A 275 27.51 14.82 -0.38
C THR A 275 28.99 14.67 -0.69
N LEU A 276 29.66 13.83 0.08
CA LEU A 276 31.07 13.47 -0.09
C LEU A 276 31.21 11.98 0.18
N GLY A 277 31.94 11.28 -0.68
CA GLY A 277 32.13 9.85 -0.49
C GLY A 277 33.15 9.22 -1.42
N PHE A 278 33.54 8.00 -1.08
CA PHE A 278 34.37 7.16 -1.93
C PHE A 278 33.47 6.18 -2.70
N ARG A 279 33.83 5.85 -3.95
CA ARG A 279 33.08 4.84 -4.74
C ARG A 279 33.30 3.39 -4.25
N GLY A 280 34.30 3.17 -3.39
CA GLY A 280 34.61 1.89 -2.80
C GLY A 280 35.09 2.02 -1.37
N ALA A 281 35.03 0.95 -0.62
CA ALA A 281 35.45 0.93 0.78
C ALA A 281 36.97 0.69 0.98
N ALA A 282 37.62 0.13 -0.02
CA ALA A 282 39.06 -0.16 0.01
C ALA A 282 39.68 -0.06 -1.38
N TYR A 283 40.92 0.41 -1.42
CA TYR A 283 41.72 0.54 -2.63
C TYR A 283 43.09 -0.07 -2.43
N VAL A 284 43.62 -0.71 -3.46
CA VAL A 284 45.04 -1.13 -3.51
C VAL A 284 45.79 -0.20 -4.43
N LEU A 285 46.76 0.52 -3.88
CA LEU A 285 47.57 1.49 -4.61
C LEU A 285 48.98 0.91 -4.83
N PRO A 286 49.31 0.46 -6.06
CA PRO A 286 50.64 -0.06 -6.36
C PRO A 286 51.70 1.06 -6.33
N LYS A 287 52.93 0.74 -5.91
CA LYS A 287 54.03 1.72 -5.71
C LYS A 287 54.52 2.37 -7.00
N THR A 288 54.19 1.81 -8.18
CA THR A 288 54.79 2.15 -9.49
C THR A 288 53.97 3.09 -10.35
N SER A 289 52.73 3.45 -9.96
CA SER A 289 51.85 4.32 -10.75
C SER A 289 51.27 5.42 -9.86
N GLY A 290 50.96 6.57 -10.43
CA GLY A 290 50.40 7.73 -9.71
C GLY A 290 49.25 7.30 -8.78
N GLN A 291 49.53 7.33 -7.49
CA GLN A 291 48.60 6.85 -6.45
C GLN A 291 47.56 7.93 -6.24
N GLN A 292 46.37 7.68 -6.77
CA GLN A 292 45.23 8.60 -6.66
C GLN A 292 44.02 7.85 -6.10
N LEU A 293 43.32 8.47 -5.16
CA LEU A 293 42.05 7.95 -4.62
C LEU A 293 40.90 8.78 -5.17
N PRO A 294 39.92 8.18 -5.85
CA PRO A 294 38.77 8.89 -6.38
C PRO A 294 37.82 9.25 -5.25
N LEU A 295 37.64 10.54 -5.02
CA LEU A 295 36.69 11.14 -4.08
C LEU A 295 35.54 11.75 -4.88
N THR A 296 34.30 11.29 -4.64
CA THR A 296 33.11 11.86 -5.27
C THR A 296 32.49 12.92 -4.38
N SER A 297 32.03 14.00 -4.98
CA SER A 297 31.35 15.09 -4.27
C SER A 297 30.17 15.63 -5.08
N VAL A 298 29.18 16.18 -4.38
CA VAL A 298 28.07 16.96 -4.95
C VAL A 298 27.94 18.22 -4.12
N ASN A 299 27.87 19.39 -4.78
CA ASN A 299 27.64 20.70 -4.16
C ASN A 299 28.60 21.03 -3.00
N LEU A 300 29.86 20.67 -3.17
CA LEU A 300 30.94 20.97 -2.23
C LEU A 300 32.17 21.52 -2.98
N ASP A 301 32.78 22.57 -2.43
CA ASP A 301 33.95 23.21 -3.00
C ASP A 301 35.29 22.68 -2.42
N ALA A 302 35.25 22.16 -1.22
CA ALA A 302 36.41 21.65 -0.53
C ALA A 302 36.10 20.52 0.45
N ALA A 303 37.08 19.67 0.72
CA ALA A 303 37.02 18.62 1.70
C ALA A 303 38.28 18.67 2.61
N ARG A 304 38.08 18.53 3.91
CA ARG A 304 39.19 18.32 4.85
C ARG A 304 39.52 16.82 4.83
N VAL A 305 40.73 16.51 4.50
CA VAL A 305 41.25 15.16 4.36
C VAL A 305 42.29 14.89 5.43
N ARG A 306 42.21 13.77 6.10
CA ARG A 306 43.19 13.25 7.06
C ARG A 306 43.62 11.87 6.66
N LEU A 307 44.92 11.60 6.66
CA LEU A 307 45.48 10.28 6.42
C LEU A 307 46.10 9.73 7.72
N PHE A 308 45.72 8.52 8.04
CA PHE A 308 46.27 7.77 9.16
C PHE A 308 46.95 6.51 8.65
N ARG A 309 48.17 6.22 9.11
CA ARG A 309 48.83 4.93 8.87
C ARG A 309 48.51 4.03 10.06
N ILE A 310 48.06 2.81 9.79
CA ILE A 310 47.85 1.82 10.84
C ILE A 310 49.20 1.25 11.28
N ASN A 311 49.44 1.25 12.58
CA ASN A 311 50.67 0.71 13.18
C ASN A 311 50.66 -0.83 13.03
N ASP A 312 51.83 -1.40 12.72
CA ASP A 312 52.01 -2.84 12.45
C ASP A 312 51.48 -3.72 13.57
N ARG A 313 51.59 -3.27 14.83
CA ARG A 313 51.04 -3.97 16.01
C ARG A 313 49.52 -4.13 16.01
N ASN A 314 48.82 -3.20 15.36
CA ASN A 314 47.35 -3.19 15.35
C ASN A 314 46.77 -3.73 14.06
N LEU A 315 47.62 -4.10 13.10
CA LEU A 315 47.22 -4.53 11.77
C LEU A 315 46.34 -5.78 11.80
N LEU A 316 46.77 -6.80 12.56
CA LEU A 316 46.03 -8.05 12.68
C LEU A 316 44.63 -7.84 13.24
N GLN A 317 44.52 -7.03 14.29
CA GLN A 317 43.23 -6.72 14.92
C GLN A 317 42.29 -5.96 13.99
N GLN A 318 42.80 -5.06 13.14
CA GLN A 318 41.98 -4.33 12.18
C GLN A 318 41.50 -5.24 11.04
N ILE A 319 42.33 -6.24 10.61
CA ILE A 319 41.95 -7.24 9.62
C ILE A 319 40.86 -8.16 10.18
N GLU A 320 41.06 -8.72 11.39
CA GLU A 320 40.09 -9.61 12.05
C GLU A 320 38.73 -8.93 12.26
N ASN A 321 38.72 -7.67 12.62
CA ASN A 321 37.48 -6.90 12.83
C ASN A 321 36.82 -6.45 11.53
N ARG A 322 37.34 -6.82 10.35
CA ARG A 322 36.85 -6.41 9.00
C ARG A 322 36.70 -4.89 8.82
N ARG A 323 37.34 -4.07 9.65
CA ARG A 323 37.26 -2.62 9.59
C ARG A 323 37.99 -2.02 8.37
N ILE A 324 38.92 -2.78 7.79
CA ILE A 324 39.71 -2.34 6.65
C ILE A 324 38.92 -2.32 5.34
N THR A 325 37.85 -3.10 5.26
CA THR A 325 37.07 -3.29 4.02
C THR A 325 35.75 -2.53 4.03
N ASN A 326 35.44 -1.81 5.10
CA ASN A 326 34.19 -1.07 5.25
C ASN A 326 34.44 0.44 5.33
N LEU A 327 33.42 1.21 4.95
CA LEU A 327 33.39 2.64 5.25
C LEU A 327 33.33 2.83 6.77
N LEU A 328 34.22 3.70 7.29
CA LEU A 328 34.36 3.96 8.70
C LEU A 328 33.42 5.09 9.14
N ASP A 329 32.84 4.95 10.31
CA ASP A 329 32.06 6.02 10.93
C ASP A 329 32.91 6.95 11.80
N GLY A 330 32.28 7.99 12.36
CA GLY A 330 32.99 8.98 13.20
C GLY A 330 33.54 8.41 14.50
N TYR A 331 33.00 7.29 15.02
CA TYR A 331 33.51 6.60 16.20
C TYR A 331 34.74 5.77 15.85
N ASP A 332 34.72 5.08 14.74
CA ASP A 332 35.85 4.31 14.22
C ASP A 332 37.04 5.24 13.98
N LEU A 333 36.80 6.40 13.34
CA LEU A 333 37.85 7.39 13.13
C LEU A 333 38.49 7.89 14.42
N LYS A 334 37.70 8.18 15.45
CA LYS A 334 38.23 8.57 16.78
C LYS A 334 39.06 7.47 17.42
N THR A 335 38.63 6.22 17.28
CA THR A 335 39.33 5.06 17.82
C THR A 335 40.66 4.84 17.09
N ILE A 336 40.71 4.99 15.78
CA ILE A 336 41.92 4.90 14.96
C ILE A 336 42.89 6.03 15.34
N ALA A 337 42.40 7.25 15.37
CA ALA A 337 43.20 8.40 15.70
C ALA A 337 43.85 8.36 17.10
N SER A 338 43.17 7.70 18.07
CA SER A 338 43.66 7.66 19.47
C SER A 338 44.43 6.39 19.85
N ARG A 339 44.27 5.27 19.13
CA ARG A 339 44.79 3.95 19.58
C ARG A 339 45.54 3.15 18.55
N SER A 340 45.14 3.21 17.27
CA SER A 340 45.58 2.22 16.27
C SER A 340 46.36 2.82 15.12
N GLY A 341 46.27 4.11 14.87
CA GLY A 341 46.88 4.78 13.73
C GLY A 341 47.67 5.99 14.15
N GLU A 342 48.62 6.35 13.30
CA GLU A 342 49.38 7.59 13.37
C GLU A 342 48.91 8.52 12.25
N GLN A 343 48.53 9.75 12.59
CA GLN A 343 48.17 10.75 11.59
C GLN A 343 49.42 11.19 10.82
N VAL A 344 49.48 10.79 9.56
CA VAL A 344 50.64 11.08 8.69
C VAL A 344 50.45 12.34 7.86
N TRP A 345 49.20 12.76 7.65
CA TRP A 345 48.90 13.99 6.93
C TRP A 345 47.52 14.53 7.26
N GLU A 346 47.37 15.85 7.15
CA GLU A 346 46.09 16.54 7.20
C GLU A 346 46.16 17.79 6.32
N GLY A 347 45.08 18.02 5.55
CA GLY A 347 44.99 19.19 4.68
C GLY A 347 43.58 19.40 4.12
N THR A 348 43.44 20.50 3.39
CA THR A 348 42.20 20.78 2.67
C THR A 348 42.43 20.53 1.19
N LEU A 349 41.57 19.69 0.60
CA LEU A 349 41.55 19.42 -0.82
C LEU A 349 40.49 20.30 -1.47
N THR A 350 40.87 21.09 -2.46
CA THR A 350 39.90 21.76 -3.34
C THR A 350 39.27 20.72 -4.26
N LEU A 351 37.93 20.65 -4.28
CA LEU A 351 37.21 19.69 -5.10
C LEU A 351 37.09 20.24 -6.52
N SER A 352 37.30 19.38 -7.50
CA SER A 352 37.30 19.75 -8.92
C SER A 352 35.89 20.02 -9.41
N GLY A 353 35.68 21.20 -10.00
CA GLY A 353 34.51 21.57 -10.79
C GLY A 353 33.23 21.69 -9.97
N SER A 354 32.53 22.76 -10.19
CA SER A 354 31.31 23.05 -9.40
C SER A 354 30.14 23.41 -10.30
N GLU A 355 29.79 22.52 -11.20
CA GLU A 355 28.45 22.64 -11.72
C GLU A 355 27.48 22.12 -10.63
N LEU A 356 26.59 23.02 -10.24
CA LEU A 356 25.62 22.73 -9.19
C LEU A 356 24.83 21.46 -9.54
N ASN A 357 24.61 20.59 -8.55
CA ASN A 357 23.83 19.36 -8.66
C ASN A 357 24.45 18.22 -9.49
N GLN A 358 25.70 18.38 -9.91
CA GLN A 358 26.44 17.32 -10.58
C GLN A 358 27.37 16.59 -9.61
N GLU A 359 27.51 15.27 -9.81
CA GLU A 359 28.51 14.47 -9.12
C GLU A 359 29.85 14.66 -9.82
N VAL A 360 30.85 15.13 -9.08
CA VAL A 360 32.20 15.34 -9.56
C VAL A 360 33.15 14.39 -8.85
N THR A 361 34.12 13.86 -9.58
CA THR A 361 35.21 13.04 -9.02
C THR A 361 36.50 13.84 -8.98
N THR A 362 37.04 14.00 -7.77
CA THR A 362 38.34 14.61 -7.52
C THR A 362 39.32 13.54 -7.09
N ALA A 363 40.50 13.53 -7.69
CA ALA A 363 41.55 12.62 -7.30
C ALA A 363 42.33 13.15 -6.09
N ILE A 364 42.41 12.38 -5.02
CA ILE A 364 43.33 12.66 -3.91
C ILE A 364 44.72 12.20 -4.34
N PRO A 365 45.72 13.09 -4.51
CA PRO A 365 47.04 12.72 -5.01
C PRO A 365 47.91 12.16 -3.88
N VAL A 366 47.68 10.91 -3.50
CA VAL A 366 48.35 10.27 -2.35
C VAL A 366 49.87 10.27 -2.48
N SER A 367 50.39 10.10 -3.69
CA SER A 367 51.85 10.14 -3.97
C SER A 367 52.48 11.53 -3.75
N GLU A 368 51.71 12.59 -3.95
CA GLU A 368 52.18 13.94 -3.71
C GLU A 368 52.07 14.35 -2.23
N ILE A 369 51.05 13.83 -1.58
CA ILE A 369 50.77 14.03 -0.16
C ILE A 369 51.76 13.28 0.73
N LEU A 370 52.08 12.06 0.37
CA LEU A 370 53.05 11.19 1.06
C LEU A 370 54.29 11.07 0.20
N HIS A 371 55.30 11.91 0.43
CA HIS A 371 56.54 11.94 -0.39
C HIS A 371 57.29 10.60 -0.44
N ASP A 372 57.21 9.75 0.57
CA ASP A 372 57.75 8.39 0.60
C ASP A 372 56.85 7.44 1.38
N PRO A 373 55.75 6.99 0.76
CA PRO A 373 54.79 6.15 1.46
C PRO A 373 55.42 4.79 1.77
N GLN A 374 55.55 4.47 3.04
CA GLN A 374 55.94 3.14 3.48
C GLN A 374 54.84 2.15 3.17
N PRO A 375 55.14 0.89 2.79
CA PRO A 375 54.13 -0.14 2.65
C PRO A 375 53.30 -0.29 3.93
N GLY A 376 52.01 -0.41 3.79
CA GLY A 376 51.11 -0.49 4.93
C GLY A 376 49.66 -0.19 4.60
N ILE A 377 48.83 -0.16 5.62
CA ILE A 377 47.44 0.22 5.50
C ILE A 377 47.28 1.66 5.92
N TYR A 378 46.67 2.42 5.03
CA TYR A 378 46.32 3.82 5.26
C TYR A 378 44.80 3.96 5.29
N ILE A 379 44.34 4.84 6.15
CA ILE A 379 42.94 5.22 6.29
C ILE A 379 42.80 6.70 5.97
N VAL A 380 41.81 7.00 5.16
CA VAL A 380 41.50 8.34 4.73
C VAL A 380 40.13 8.75 5.30
#